data_b2758a2b6dda98faeb5f5f3692c3b267
#
_entry.id   b2758a2b6dda98faeb5f5f3692c3b267
#
_cell.length_a   1.000
_cell.length_b   1.000
_cell.length_c   1.000
_cell.angle_alpha   90.00
_cell.angle_beta   90.00
_cell.angle_gamma   90.00
#
_symmetry.space_group_name_H-M   'P 1'
#
loop_
_entity.id
_entity.type
_entity.pdbx_description
1 polymer ?
#
loop_
_entity_poly.entity_id
_entity_poly.type
_entity_poly.pdbx_seq_one_letter_code
_entity_poly.pdbx_strand_id
1 'polypeptide(L)'
;GNLSKSYSHNSTTSGKLKKERDYFLSEKSEIEKRHNELLREQKYLKNRIISLEQELNKKSELQEKFSKEIDELSQETEELVEEIDQWQT
;
A
#
# COMPACT_ATOMS: atom_id res chain seq x y z
N GLY A 1 12.39 64.90 1.31
CA GLY A 1 11.80 65.24 0.04
C GLY A 1 10.99 64.11 -0.56
N ASN A 2 10.25 64.39 -1.63
CA ASN A 2 9.39 63.39 -2.29
C ASN A 2 10.19 62.21 -2.87
N LEU A 3 11.42 62.40 -3.31
CA LEU A 3 12.29 61.37 -3.83
C LEU A 3 12.70 60.38 -2.75
N SER A 4 12.98 60.84 -1.55
CA SER A 4 13.35 60.01 -0.39
C SER A 4 12.17 59.14 0.07
N LYS A 5 10.93 59.69 0.11
CA LYS A 5 9.74 58.94 0.42
C LYS A 5 9.41 57.89 -0.61
N SER A 6 9.56 58.26 -1.90
CA SER A 6 9.32 57.30 -3.03
C SER A 6 10.29 56.15 -3.02
N TYR A 7 11.59 56.42 -2.75
CA TYR A 7 12.63 55.42 -2.62
C TYR A 7 12.34 54.45 -1.44
N SER A 8 11.98 54.99 -0.31
CA SER A 8 11.63 54.20 0.89
C SER A 8 10.40 53.29 0.64
N HIS A 9 9.37 53.81 -0.03
CA HIS A 9 8.20 53.03 -0.41
C HIS A 9 8.52 51.88 -1.39
N ASN A 10 9.31 52.14 -2.42
CA ASN A 10 9.75 51.10 -3.35
C ASN A 10 10.60 50.02 -2.69
N SER A 11 11.50 50.41 -1.77
CA SER A 11 12.30 49.46 -1.00
C SER A 11 11.42 48.54 -0.11
N THR A 12 10.41 49.11 0.54
CA THR A 12 9.46 48.36 1.36
C THR A 12 8.61 47.39 0.51
N THR A 13 8.13 47.82 -0.63
CA THR A 13 7.37 47.03 -1.59
C THR A 13 8.21 45.89 -2.13
N SER A 14 9.46 46.15 -2.51
CA SER A 14 10.42 45.12 -2.95
C SER A 14 10.67 44.08 -1.87
N GLY A 15 10.80 44.50 -0.61
CA GLY A 15 10.96 43.61 0.52
C GLY A 15 9.73 42.71 0.75
N LYS A 16 8.52 43.25 0.60
CA LYS A 16 7.28 42.47 0.67
C LYS A 16 7.19 41.42 -0.42
N LEU A 17 7.45 41.81 -1.67
CA LEU A 17 7.45 40.89 -2.83
C LEU A 17 8.46 39.74 -2.65
N LYS A 18 9.63 40.07 -2.10
CA LYS A 18 10.64 39.05 -1.81
C LYS A 18 10.16 38.06 -0.75
N LYS A 19 9.52 38.53 0.33
CA LYS A 19 8.95 37.68 1.38
C LYS A 19 7.83 36.79 0.84
N GLU A 20 6.95 37.34 0.01
CA GLU A 20 5.87 36.58 -0.63
C GLU A 20 6.44 35.50 -1.54
N ARG A 21 7.45 35.84 -2.35
CA ARG A 21 8.13 34.86 -3.20
C ARG A 21 8.76 33.74 -2.38
N ASP A 22 9.47 34.07 -1.31
CA ASP A 22 10.13 33.09 -0.44
C ASP A 22 9.09 32.19 0.24
N TYR A 23 7.94 32.73 0.65
CA TYR A 23 6.83 31.99 1.20
C TYR A 23 6.25 30.98 0.17
N PHE A 24 5.96 31.41 -1.04
CA PHE A 24 5.45 30.54 -2.10
C PHE A 24 6.45 29.46 -2.51
N LEU A 25 7.73 29.77 -2.55
CA LEU A 25 8.78 28.78 -2.82
C LEU A 25 8.86 27.73 -1.71
N SER A 26 8.72 28.14 -0.47
CA SER A 26 8.70 27.25 0.70
C SER A 26 7.49 26.33 0.66
N GLU A 27 6.29 26.87 0.38
CA GLU A 27 5.08 26.06 0.23
C GLU A 27 5.19 25.06 -0.92
N LYS A 28 5.69 25.49 -2.07
CA LYS A 28 5.92 24.61 -3.22
C LYS A 28 6.85 23.46 -2.86
N SER A 29 7.93 23.76 -2.15
CA SER A 29 8.90 22.76 -1.69
C SER A 29 8.24 21.74 -0.74
N GLU A 30 7.42 22.19 0.20
CA GLU A 30 6.69 21.32 1.11
C GLU A 30 5.66 20.44 0.39
N ILE A 31 4.94 20.99 -0.57
CA ILE A 31 3.99 20.26 -1.39
C ILE A 31 4.70 19.17 -2.21
N GLU A 32 5.82 19.50 -2.83
CA GLU A 32 6.63 18.53 -3.58
C GLU A 32 7.15 17.41 -2.67
N LYS A 33 7.60 17.75 -1.48
CA LYS A 33 8.06 16.78 -0.48
C LYS A 33 6.93 15.85 -0.05
N ARG A 34 5.75 16.40 0.24
CA ARG A 34 4.56 15.61 0.60
C ARG A 34 4.10 14.73 -0.54
N HIS A 35 4.13 15.24 -1.76
CA HIS A 35 3.79 14.48 -2.96
C HIS A 35 4.73 13.27 -3.13
N ASN A 36 6.03 13.44 -2.93
CA ASN A 36 7.00 12.37 -3.00
C ASN A 36 6.81 11.34 -1.88
N GLU A 37 6.46 11.77 -0.68
CA GLU A 37 6.12 10.88 0.43
C GLU A 37 4.89 10.03 0.10
N LEU A 38 3.86 10.64 -0.46
CA LEU A 38 2.63 9.95 -0.88
C LEU A 38 2.89 8.94 -2.00
N LEU A 39 3.75 9.26 -2.94
CA LEU A 39 4.15 8.32 -3.99
C LEU A 39 4.87 7.09 -3.43
N ARG A 40 5.75 7.28 -2.46
CA ARG A 40 6.45 6.16 -1.79
C ARG A 40 5.47 5.29 -1.01
N GLU A 41 4.56 5.92 -0.28
CA GLU A 41 3.51 5.24 0.47
C GLU A 41 2.61 4.43 -0.44
N GLN A 42 2.18 5.01 -1.56
CA GLN A 42 1.38 4.34 -2.57
C GLN A 42 2.10 3.11 -3.13
N LYS A 43 3.39 3.23 -3.44
CA LYS A 43 4.20 2.12 -3.94
C LYS A 43 4.32 1.00 -2.90
N TYR A 44 4.57 1.35 -1.65
CA TYR A 44 4.62 0.41 -0.55
C TYR A 44 3.31 -0.35 -0.39
N LEU A 45 2.17 0.36 -0.39
CA LEU A 45 0.85 -0.25 -0.25
C LEU A 45 0.51 -1.17 -1.42
N LYS A 46 0.82 -0.78 -2.65
CA LYS A 46 0.64 -1.63 -3.83
C LYS A 46 1.44 -2.93 -3.72
N ASN A 47 2.70 -2.83 -3.30
CA ASN A 47 3.55 -4.01 -3.12
C ASN A 47 3.04 -4.91 -1.99
N ARG A 48 2.51 -4.31 -0.91
CA ARG A 48 1.92 -5.06 0.19
C ARG A 48 0.66 -5.81 -0.23
N ILE A 49 -0.18 -5.20 -1.04
CA ILE A 49 -1.37 -5.83 -1.60
C ILE A 49 -0.99 -7.05 -2.45
N ILE A 50 -0.01 -6.90 -3.34
CA ILE A 50 0.48 -8.01 -4.17
C ILE A 50 1.01 -9.15 -3.30
N SER A 51 1.79 -8.84 -2.29
CA SER A 51 2.33 -9.83 -1.36
C SER A 51 1.22 -10.58 -0.61
N LEU A 52 0.20 -9.87 -0.12
CA LEU A 52 -0.95 -10.47 0.55
C LEU A 52 -1.80 -11.34 -0.38
N GLU A 53 -2.00 -10.92 -1.62
CA GLU A 53 -2.69 -11.72 -2.63
C GLU A 53 -1.95 -13.02 -2.91
N GLN A 54 -0.62 -12.98 -3.01
CA GLN A 54 0.18 -14.19 -3.19
C GLN A 54 0.10 -15.14 -2.00
N GLU A 55 0.15 -14.61 -0.77
CA GLU A 55 -0.04 -15.41 0.44
C GLU A 55 -1.41 -16.06 0.48
N LEU A 56 -2.44 -15.30 0.11
CA LEU A 56 -3.81 -15.82 0.08
C LEU A 56 -3.97 -16.93 -0.95
N ASN A 57 -3.39 -16.79 -2.13
CA ASN A 57 -3.40 -17.82 -3.16
C ASN A 57 -2.70 -19.10 -2.71
N LYS A 58 -1.56 -18.99 -2.05
CA LYS A 58 -0.85 -20.14 -1.49
C LYS A 58 -1.68 -20.88 -0.45
N LYS A 59 -2.35 -20.15 0.44
CA LYS A 59 -3.25 -20.74 1.45
C LYS A 59 -4.43 -21.45 0.81
N SER A 60 -5.01 -20.86 -0.23
CA SER A 60 -6.11 -21.44 -0.96
C SER A 60 -5.70 -22.74 -1.67
N GLU A 61 -4.53 -22.78 -2.30
CA GLU A 61 -3.99 -23.97 -2.92
C GLU A 61 -3.72 -25.09 -1.91
N LEU A 62 -3.18 -24.75 -0.74
CA LEU A 62 -2.97 -25.72 0.35
C LEU A 62 -4.29 -26.26 0.89
N GLN A 63 -5.28 -25.42 1.07
CA GLN A 63 -6.60 -25.83 1.52
C GLN A 63 -7.25 -26.80 0.55
N GLU A 64 -7.18 -26.54 -0.74
CA GLU A 64 -7.67 -27.41 -1.79
C GLU A 64 -6.95 -28.76 -1.79
N LYS A 65 -5.64 -28.74 -1.66
CA LYS A 65 -4.82 -29.96 -1.57
C LYS A 65 -5.21 -30.81 -0.35
N PHE A 66 -5.35 -30.21 0.82
CA PHE A 66 -5.74 -30.91 2.04
C PHE A 66 -7.16 -31.47 1.96
N SER A 67 -8.09 -30.71 1.39
CA SER A 67 -9.45 -31.18 1.16
C SER A 67 -9.47 -32.43 0.28
N LYS A 68 -8.68 -32.45 -0.77
CA LYS A 68 -8.53 -33.59 -1.66
C LYS A 68 -7.93 -34.80 -0.97
N GLU A 69 -6.90 -34.61 -0.15
CA GLU A 69 -6.28 -35.69 0.66
C GLU A 69 -7.29 -36.28 1.66
N ILE A 70 -8.10 -35.43 2.30
CA ILE A 70 -9.13 -35.89 3.24
C ILE A 70 -10.16 -36.73 2.51
N ASP A 71 -10.61 -36.32 1.34
CA ASP A 71 -11.57 -37.06 0.54
C ASP A 71 -11.02 -38.43 0.12
N GLU A 72 -9.77 -38.49 -0.31
CA GLU A 72 -9.08 -39.74 -0.67
C GLU A 72 -8.96 -40.69 0.53
N LEU A 73 -8.56 -40.19 1.70
CA LEU A 73 -8.44 -40.97 2.92
C LEU A 73 -9.81 -41.46 3.42
N SER A 74 -10.84 -40.63 3.28
CA SER A 74 -12.22 -41.01 3.65
C SER A 74 -12.73 -42.15 2.78
N GLN A 75 -12.45 -42.08 1.48
CA GLN A 75 -12.82 -43.16 0.54
C GLN A 75 -12.07 -44.46 0.83
N GLU A 76 -10.77 -44.40 1.09
CA GLU A 76 -9.99 -45.59 1.47
C GLU A 76 -10.50 -46.21 2.79
N THR A 77 -10.89 -45.38 3.73
CA THR A 77 -11.46 -45.83 5.00
C THR A 77 -12.80 -46.54 4.80
N GLU A 78 -13.66 -46.02 3.96
CA GLU A 78 -14.94 -46.65 3.59
C GLU A 78 -14.71 -48.02 2.93
N GLU A 79 -13.77 -48.12 2.01
CA GLU A 79 -13.42 -49.35 1.33
C GLU A 79 -12.92 -50.42 2.31
N LEU A 80 -12.07 -50.01 3.30
CA LEU A 80 -11.59 -50.91 4.38
C LEU A 80 -12.74 -51.39 5.27
N VAL A 81 -13.66 -50.53 5.62
CA VAL A 81 -14.82 -50.88 6.44
C VAL A 81 -15.70 -51.92 5.70
N GLU A 82 -15.94 -51.70 4.42
CA GLU A 82 -16.71 -52.67 3.61
C GLU A 82 -16.00 -54.02 3.52
N GLU A 83 -14.69 -54.04 3.34
CA GLU A 83 -13.90 -55.25 3.28
C GLU A 83 -13.96 -56.02 4.63
N ILE A 84 -13.82 -55.33 5.74
CA ILE A 84 -13.93 -55.91 7.08
C ILE A 84 -15.35 -56.50 7.28
N ASP A 85 -16.38 -55.79 6.89
CA ASP A 85 -17.77 -56.28 7.01
C ASP A 85 -18.02 -57.56 6.19
N GLN A 86 -17.43 -57.66 5.00
CA GLN A 86 -17.51 -58.89 4.19
C GLN A 86 -16.82 -60.07 4.83
N TRP A 87 -15.71 -59.83 5.55
CA TRP A 87 -14.98 -60.89 6.26
C TRP A 87 -15.72 -61.40 7.52
N GLN A 88 -16.59 -60.60 8.10
CA GLN A 88 -17.33 -60.94 9.31
C GLN A 88 -18.65 -61.71 9.03
N THR A 89 -19.11 -61.65 7.81
CA THR A 89 -20.30 -62.44 7.40
C THR A 89 -19.89 -63.77 6.83
#